data_db88d31cdad2a463003982ebebbb3168
#
_entry.id   db88d31cdad2a463003982ebebbb3168
#
_cell.length_a   1.000
_cell.length_b   1.000
_cell.length_c   1.000
_cell.angle_alpha   90.00
_cell.angle_beta   90.00
_cell.angle_gamma   90.00
#
_symmetry.space_group_name_H-M   'P 1'
#
loop_
_entity.id
_entity.type
_entity.pdbx_description
1 polymer ?
#
loop_
_entity_poly.entity_id
_entity_poly.type
_entity_poly.pdbx_seq_one_letter_code
_entity_poly.pdbx_strand_id
1 'polypeptide(L)'
;MDKSTVMKNYRFLALMLFAMVAGCVAGWFFPEFGHFIKPAGTVFINMMFCVVVPLVFASISNSVASVRSRKRAGKIMGTTVLTFVVTGAVAAVIMFIVMKLVPPVLEPWTDMATEAIGEHASLADMIVNFFTTDDFVGLLSRSAMLPLIVFSILFGFATNLVGGPDHVIGKFLDGLTEVMMAFVKIITYYAPIAFFALFADLVATYGSSVASAYGRAMVVYYPLCFIYIFTAFPLFAYIGGGRHGIKTMFQHIARPAIMSLGTCSSSATIPTNLREAEDTGIPKDVADMVVPMGATMHMDGSCFSCVLKIAFVLGAMGVDMPWTMLPAVVAVAVLSSVGMSGVPGGGYIGEYIICSIFFPQQIEVAFPILVAIGNLVDPPATMINSAGDYVVCYIVARVTDGKDWLDRAIAA
;
A
#
# COMPACT_ATOMS: atom_id res chain seq x y z
N MET A 1 -3.39 23.83 8.40
CA MET A 1 -3.02 23.16 7.14
C MET A 1 -3.05 24.16 6.01
N ASP A 2 -1.99 24.24 5.25
CA ASP A 2 -1.96 25.15 4.12
C ASP A 2 -2.90 24.63 3.01
N LYS A 3 -3.98 25.37 2.74
CA LYS A 3 -4.92 25.08 1.65
C LYS A 3 -4.21 24.85 0.31
N SER A 4 -2.98 25.38 0.17
CA SER A 4 -2.16 25.26 -1.04
C SER A 4 -1.68 23.83 -1.27
N THR A 5 -1.32 23.08 -0.23
CA THR A 5 -0.85 21.68 -0.34
C THR A 5 -1.98 20.73 -0.72
N VAL A 6 -3.15 20.87 -0.11
CA VAL A 6 -4.35 20.08 -0.48
C VAL A 6 -4.72 20.35 -1.95
N MET A 7 -4.75 21.63 -2.34
CA MET A 7 -5.07 22.03 -3.71
C MET A 7 -4.07 21.47 -4.72
N LYS A 8 -2.76 21.41 -4.39
CA LYS A 8 -1.73 20.84 -5.27
C LYS A 8 -1.93 19.33 -5.47
N ASN A 9 -2.24 18.58 -4.42
CA ASN A 9 -2.46 17.14 -4.51
C ASN A 9 -3.71 16.83 -5.35
N TYR A 10 -4.83 17.54 -5.13
CA TYR A 10 -6.02 17.39 -5.97
C TYR A 10 -5.80 17.78 -7.42
N ARG A 11 -5.01 18.83 -7.69
CA ARG A 11 -4.66 19.20 -9.08
C ARG A 11 -3.86 18.11 -9.77
N PHE A 12 -2.92 17.48 -9.07
CA PHE A 12 -2.14 16.37 -9.63
C PHE A 12 -3.03 15.15 -9.91
N LEU A 13 -3.88 14.74 -8.95
CA LEU A 13 -4.83 13.66 -9.13
C LEU A 13 -5.80 13.96 -10.30
N ALA A 14 -6.36 15.17 -10.36
CA ALA A 14 -7.22 15.58 -11.46
C ALA A 14 -6.51 15.55 -12.83
N LEU A 15 -5.22 15.96 -12.87
CA LEU A 15 -4.40 15.91 -14.07
C LEU A 15 -4.15 14.46 -14.53
N MET A 16 -3.90 13.56 -13.58
CA MET A 16 -3.74 12.12 -13.85
C MET A 16 -5.02 11.51 -14.42
N LEU A 17 -6.17 11.76 -13.75
CA LEU A 17 -7.48 11.31 -14.23
C LEU A 17 -7.80 11.85 -15.61
N PHE A 18 -7.55 13.14 -15.84
CA PHE A 18 -7.72 13.76 -17.15
C PHE A 18 -6.84 13.09 -18.22
N ALA A 19 -5.56 12.86 -17.90
CA ALA A 19 -4.63 12.21 -18.82
C ALA A 19 -5.07 10.77 -19.16
N MET A 20 -5.55 10.00 -18.18
CA MET A 20 -6.08 8.66 -18.37
C MET A 20 -7.32 8.68 -19.26
N VAL A 21 -8.31 9.54 -18.96
CA VAL A 21 -9.53 9.67 -19.76
C VAL A 21 -9.22 10.15 -21.18
N ALA A 22 -8.35 11.15 -21.33
CA ALA A 22 -7.93 11.65 -22.63
C ALA A 22 -7.18 10.56 -23.43
N GLY A 23 -6.34 9.75 -22.77
CA GLY A 23 -5.71 8.58 -23.37
C GLY A 23 -6.71 7.55 -23.84
N CYS A 24 -7.71 7.19 -23.01
CA CYS A 24 -8.79 6.29 -23.40
C CYS A 24 -9.54 6.79 -24.64
N VAL A 25 -9.88 8.07 -24.67
CA VAL A 25 -10.57 8.69 -25.82
C VAL A 25 -9.68 8.64 -27.07
N ALA A 26 -8.40 9.00 -26.94
CA ALA A 26 -7.45 8.96 -28.06
C ALA A 26 -7.27 7.54 -28.60
N GLY A 27 -7.10 6.53 -27.73
CA GLY A 27 -6.98 5.12 -28.13
C GLY A 27 -8.24 4.57 -28.79
N TRP A 28 -9.42 5.04 -28.33
CA TRP A 28 -10.70 4.63 -28.92
C TRP A 28 -10.90 5.17 -30.35
N PHE A 29 -10.61 6.46 -30.57
CA PHE A 29 -10.83 7.08 -31.89
C PHE A 29 -9.64 6.92 -32.83
N PHE A 30 -8.43 6.75 -32.31
CA PHE A 30 -7.19 6.68 -33.08
C PHE A 30 -6.29 5.52 -32.57
N PRO A 31 -6.67 4.24 -32.82
CA PRO A 31 -5.92 3.08 -32.31
C PRO A 31 -4.44 3.07 -32.73
N GLU A 32 -4.13 3.38 -33.98
CA GLU A 32 -2.76 3.45 -34.49
C GLU A 32 -1.91 4.49 -33.75
N PHE A 33 -2.48 5.63 -33.39
CA PHE A 33 -1.82 6.64 -32.57
C PHE A 33 -1.60 6.11 -31.14
N GLY A 34 -2.56 5.37 -30.56
CA GLY A 34 -2.42 4.73 -29.26
C GLY A 34 -1.18 3.82 -29.22
N HIS A 35 -1.03 2.95 -30.21
CA HIS A 35 0.14 2.06 -30.32
C HIS A 35 1.44 2.85 -30.59
N PHE A 36 1.39 3.88 -31.41
CA PHE A 36 2.56 4.72 -31.72
C PHE A 36 3.13 5.42 -30.49
N ILE A 37 2.27 5.90 -29.58
CA ILE A 37 2.71 6.68 -28.41
C ILE A 37 3.11 5.80 -27.20
N LYS A 38 2.85 4.47 -27.24
CA LYS A 38 3.18 3.50 -26.19
C LYS A 38 4.60 3.65 -25.62
N PRO A 39 5.67 3.88 -26.42
CA PRO A 39 7.03 4.04 -25.92
C PRO A 39 7.18 5.14 -24.86
N ALA A 40 6.37 6.21 -24.94
CA ALA A 40 6.39 7.27 -23.93
C ALA A 40 5.92 6.75 -22.55
N GLY A 41 4.95 5.84 -22.53
CA GLY A 41 4.54 5.14 -21.29
C GLY A 41 5.60 4.16 -20.80
N THR A 42 6.21 3.41 -21.71
CA THR A 42 7.26 2.42 -21.37
C THR A 42 8.47 3.08 -20.70
N VAL A 43 8.85 4.29 -21.12
CA VAL A 43 9.94 5.06 -20.46
C VAL A 43 9.64 5.25 -18.98
N PHE A 44 8.42 5.66 -18.62
CA PHE A 44 8.02 5.84 -17.22
C PHE A 44 8.14 4.54 -16.42
N ILE A 45 7.61 3.45 -16.98
CA ILE A 45 7.65 2.13 -16.34
C ILE A 45 9.10 1.70 -16.09
N ASN A 46 9.96 1.81 -17.09
CA ASN A 46 11.36 1.43 -16.96
C ASN A 46 12.12 2.29 -15.93
N MET A 47 11.85 3.59 -15.88
CA MET A 47 12.42 4.48 -14.86
C MET A 47 11.95 4.08 -13.46
N MET A 48 10.67 3.73 -13.27
CA MET A 48 10.15 3.24 -12.00
C MET A 48 10.82 1.92 -11.61
N PHE A 49 11.00 0.99 -12.55
CA PHE A 49 11.69 -0.28 -12.30
C PHE A 49 13.14 -0.11 -11.80
N CYS A 50 13.85 0.90 -12.26
CA CYS A 50 15.21 1.19 -11.81
C CYS A 50 15.27 1.64 -10.34
N VAL A 51 14.19 2.23 -9.83
CA VAL A 51 14.15 2.77 -8.46
C VAL A 51 13.72 1.73 -7.44
N VAL A 52 12.93 0.74 -7.85
CA VAL A 52 12.24 -0.16 -6.91
C VAL A 52 13.21 -0.91 -6.00
N VAL A 53 14.25 -1.54 -6.55
CA VAL A 53 15.20 -2.35 -5.77
C VAL A 53 15.92 -1.54 -4.69
N PRO A 54 16.60 -0.41 -5.03
CA PRO A 54 17.29 0.39 -4.01
C PRO A 54 16.31 1.04 -3.02
N LEU A 55 15.11 1.39 -3.44
CA LEU A 55 14.10 2.00 -2.56
C LEU A 55 13.54 0.97 -1.56
N VAL A 56 13.18 -0.25 -2.01
CA VAL A 56 12.72 -1.34 -1.13
C VAL A 56 13.78 -1.66 -0.09
N PHE A 57 15.03 -1.85 -0.52
CA PHE A 57 16.14 -2.12 0.40
C PHE A 57 16.31 -1.01 1.44
N ALA A 58 16.43 0.23 0.99
CA ALA A 58 16.68 1.36 1.88
C ALA A 58 15.51 1.62 2.84
N SER A 59 14.27 1.68 2.32
CA SER A 59 13.09 2.01 3.09
C SER A 59 12.78 0.98 4.17
N ILE A 60 12.78 -0.32 3.83
CA ILE A 60 12.50 -1.39 4.80
C ILE A 60 13.62 -1.49 5.83
N SER A 61 14.89 -1.47 5.39
CA SER A 61 16.02 -1.53 6.32
C SER A 61 16.05 -0.33 7.27
N ASN A 62 15.74 0.88 6.78
CA ASN A 62 15.67 2.10 7.59
C ASN A 62 14.53 2.02 8.62
N SER A 63 13.35 1.59 8.20
CA SER A 63 12.19 1.43 9.10
C SER A 63 12.49 0.49 10.26
N VAL A 64 13.12 -0.66 9.99
CA VAL A 64 13.49 -1.64 11.01
C VAL A 64 14.67 -1.14 11.88
N ALA A 65 15.67 -0.49 11.29
CA ALA A 65 16.82 0.05 12.02
C ALA A 65 16.45 1.15 13.00
N SER A 66 15.42 1.92 12.71
CA SER A 66 14.97 3.08 13.51
C SER A 66 14.24 2.72 14.80
N VAL A 67 14.03 1.44 15.03
CA VAL A 67 13.31 0.91 16.18
C VAL A 67 14.12 1.05 17.48
N ARG A 68 13.72 1.93 18.41
CA ARG A 68 14.41 2.17 19.69
C ARG A 68 13.86 1.28 20.81
N SER A 69 14.74 0.49 21.45
CA SER A 69 14.38 -0.48 22.49
C SER A 69 14.63 0.02 23.93
N ARG A 70 13.55 0.36 24.66
CA ARG A 70 13.46 0.22 26.13
C ARG A 70 12.34 -0.79 26.43
N LYS A 71 12.35 -1.49 27.61
CA LYS A 71 11.37 -2.58 27.90
C LYS A 71 9.90 -2.22 27.59
N ARG A 72 9.45 -1.02 27.97
CA ARG A 72 8.09 -0.54 27.66
C ARG A 72 7.92 -0.23 26.18
N ALA A 73 8.89 0.48 25.58
CA ALA A 73 8.90 0.78 24.14
C ALA A 73 8.93 -0.50 23.29
N GLY A 74 9.70 -1.52 23.70
CA GLY A 74 9.70 -2.82 23.03
C GLY A 74 8.34 -3.53 23.08
N LYS A 75 7.60 -3.42 24.19
CA LYS A 75 6.24 -3.96 24.31
C LYS A 75 5.26 -3.19 23.40
N ILE A 76 5.29 -1.85 23.43
CA ILE A 76 4.46 -1.00 22.56
C ILE A 76 4.72 -1.40 21.09
N MET A 77 5.97 -1.41 20.68
CA MET A 77 6.37 -1.68 19.31
C MET A 77 5.99 -3.09 18.85
N GLY A 78 6.30 -4.12 19.62
CA GLY A 78 5.94 -5.50 19.28
C GLY A 78 4.42 -5.67 19.15
N THR A 79 3.64 -5.05 20.05
CA THR A 79 2.17 -5.06 19.97
C THR A 79 1.69 -4.29 18.73
N THR A 80 2.30 -3.16 18.42
CA THR A 80 1.97 -2.33 17.26
C THR A 80 2.17 -3.09 15.96
N VAL A 81 3.36 -3.65 15.75
CA VAL A 81 3.67 -4.42 14.53
C VAL A 81 2.74 -5.63 14.39
N LEU A 82 2.53 -6.37 15.48
CA LEU A 82 1.60 -7.51 15.45
C LEU A 82 0.18 -7.05 15.09
N THR A 83 -0.29 -5.93 15.65
CA THR A 83 -1.62 -5.41 15.34
C THR A 83 -1.72 -5.00 13.87
N PHE A 84 -0.72 -4.30 13.32
CA PHE A 84 -0.70 -3.91 11.91
C PHE A 84 -0.74 -5.12 10.95
N VAL A 85 0.02 -6.17 11.27
CA VAL A 85 -0.01 -7.41 10.47
C VAL A 85 -1.38 -8.08 10.53
N VAL A 86 -1.99 -8.13 11.72
CA VAL A 86 -3.30 -8.77 11.91
C VAL A 86 -4.42 -7.97 11.22
N THR A 87 -4.45 -6.64 11.38
CA THR A 87 -5.48 -5.79 10.73
C THR A 87 -5.33 -5.81 9.22
N GLY A 88 -4.10 -5.72 8.69
CA GLY A 88 -3.82 -5.85 7.27
C GLY A 88 -4.23 -7.20 6.69
N ALA A 89 -3.97 -8.30 7.42
CA ALA A 89 -4.42 -9.63 7.02
C ALA A 89 -5.95 -9.73 7.01
N VAL A 90 -6.64 -9.19 8.02
CA VAL A 90 -8.11 -9.14 8.07
C VAL A 90 -8.65 -8.33 6.90
N ALA A 91 -8.07 -7.18 6.60
CA ALA A 91 -8.42 -6.36 5.45
C ALA A 91 -8.26 -7.16 4.14
N ALA A 92 -7.13 -7.82 3.93
CA ALA A 92 -6.88 -8.62 2.75
C ALA A 92 -7.91 -9.76 2.59
N VAL A 93 -8.25 -10.47 3.67
CA VAL A 93 -9.27 -11.53 3.67
C VAL A 93 -10.65 -10.97 3.30
N ILE A 94 -11.06 -9.85 3.89
CA ILE A 94 -12.34 -9.20 3.56
C ILE A 94 -12.40 -8.89 2.07
N MET A 95 -11.35 -8.25 1.54
CA MET A 95 -11.32 -7.89 0.13
C MET A 95 -11.28 -9.12 -0.79
N PHE A 96 -10.57 -10.18 -0.41
CA PHE A 96 -10.56 -11.43 -1.16
C PHE A 96 -11.98 -12.01 -1.29
N ILE A 97 -12.74 -12.05 -0.19
CA ILE A 97 -14.13 -12.50 -0.20
C ILE A 97 -14.99 -11.61 -1.11
N VAL A 98 -14.81 -10.28 -1.02
CA VAL A 98 -15.55 -9.32 -1.85
C VAL A 98 -15.23 -9.53 -3.34
N MET A 99 -13.97 -9.76 -3.69
CA MET A 99 -13.56 -10.02 -5.07
C MET A 99 -14.11 -11.34 -5.63
N LYS A 100 -14.29 -12.35 -4.77
CA LYS A 100 -14.97 -13.60 -5.16
C LYS A 100 -16.47 -13.40 -5.42
N LEU A 101 -17.12 -12.52 -4.67
CA LEU A 101 -18.55 -12.25 -4.79
C LEU A 101 -18.85 -11.23 -5.91
N VAL A 102 -17.98 -10.24 -6.08
CA VAL A 102 -18.15 -9.12 -7.01
C VAL A 102 -16.85 -8.91 -7.78
N PRO A 103 -16.55 -9.74 -8.79
CA PRO A 103 -15.32 -9.62 -9.55
C PRO A 103 -15.23 -8.28 -10.30
N PRO A 104 -14.07 -7.64 -10.36
CA PRO A 104 -13.89 -6.33 -10.98
C PRO A 104 -13.96 -6.39 -12.51
N VAL A 105 -13.54 -7.50 -13.10
CA VAL A 105 -13.58 -7.77 -14.54
C VAL A 105 -14.56 -8.90 -14.80
N LEU A 106 -15.52 -8.70 -15.71
CA LEU A 106 -16.56 -9.69 -16.04
C LEU A 106 -16.23 -10.48 -17.29
N GLU A 107 -15.55 -9.85 -18.25
CA GLU A 107 -15.18 -10.46 -19.51
C GLU A 107 -13.66 -10.37 -19.67
N PRO A 108 -12.99 -11.48 -19.97
CA PRO A 108 -11.55 -11.46 -20.26
C PRO A 108 -11.21 -10.51 -21.41
N TRP A 109 -10.06 -9.87 -21.33
CA TRP A 109 -9.59 -9.03 -22.42
C TRP A 109 -8.95 -9.94 -23.49
N THR A 110 -9.46 -9.84 -24.71
CA THR A 110 -8.92 -10.61 -25.84
C THR A 110 -7.42 -10.33 -25.99
N ASP A 111 -6.64 -11.39 -26.15
CA ASP A 111 -5.18 -11.38 -26.33
C ASP A 111 -4.31 -10.99 -25.13
N MET A 112 -4.86 -10.88 -23.94
CA MET A 112 -4.03 -10.88 -22.74
C MET A 112 -3.53 -12.31 -22.51
N ALA A 113 -2.29 -12.59 -22.97
CA ALA A 113 -1.74 -13.92 -23.11
C ALA A 113 -1.87 -14.75 -21.83
N THR A 114 -2.66 -15.82 -21.91
CA THR A 114 -2.68 -16.94 -20.96
C THR A 114 -1.46 -17.85 -21.19
N GLU A 115 -0.24 -17.31 -21.19
CA GLU A 115 0.90 -18.15 -20.94
C GLU A 115 0.80 -18.65 -19.51
N ALA A 116 0.74 -19.96 -19.37
CA ALA A 116 0.46 -20.66 -18.14
C ALA A 116 1.20 -20.03 -16.95
N ILE A 117 0.45 -19.74 -15.90
CA ILE A 117 1.02 -19.59 -14.55
C ILE A 117 1.88 -20.84 -14.38
N GLY A 118 3.22 -20.65 -14.40
CA GLY A 118 4.19 -21.71 -14.58
C GLY A 118 3.94 -22.91 -13.68
N GLU A 119 4.36 -24.10 -14.14
CA GLU A 119 4.29 -25.34 -13.36
C GLU A 119 4.70 -25.07 -11.92
N HIS A 120 3.86 -25.48 -10.99
CA HIS A 120 4.05 -25.24 -9.56
C HIS A 120 5.40 -25.82 -9.11
N ALA A 121 6.37 -24.95 -8.84
CA ALA A 121 7.56 -25.33 -8.09
C ALA A 121 7.14 -26.11 -6.84
N SER A 122 7.93 -27.06 -6.38
CA SER A 122 7.61 -27.80 -5.16
C SER A 122 7.37 -26.80 -4.00
N LEU A 123 6.51 -27.11 -3.04
CA LEU A 123 6.30 -26.24 -1.88
C LEU A 123 7.62 -25.90 -1.15
N ALA A 124 8.59 -26.83 -1.15
CA ALA A 124 9.91 -26.61 -0.58
C ALA A 124 10.70 -25.54 -1.36
N ASP A 125 10.72 -25.64 -2.69
CA ASP A 125 11.41 -24.67 -3.56
C ASP A 125 10.73 -23.30 -3.49
N MET A 126 9.39 -23.27 -3.40
CA MET A 126 8.65 -22.01 -3.18
C MET A 126 9.05 -21.35 -1.86
N ILE A 127 9.19 -22.11 -0.77
CA ILE A 127 9.62 -21.57 0.52
C ILE A 127 11.07 -21.08 0.43
N VAL A 128 11.98 -21.86 -0.14
CA VAL A 128 13.39 -21.45 -0.30
C VAL A 128 13.49 -20.18 -1.13
N ASN A 129 12.82 -20.14 -2.28
CA ASN A 129 12.84 -18.98 -3.19
C ASN A 129 12.11 -17.75 -2.59
N PHE A 130 11.21 -17.95 -1.63
CA PHE A 130 10.58 -16.86 -0.88
C PHE A 130 11.57 -16.16 0.06
N PHE A 131 12.43 -16.93 0.73
CA PHE A 131 13.31 -16.40 1.77
C PHE A 131 14.71 -16.05 1.28
N THR A 132 15.20 -16.70 0.20
CA THR A 132 16.61 -16.65 -0.19
C THR A 132 16.81 -16.57 -1.70
N THR A 133 17.99 -16.14 -2.10
CA THR A 133 18.55 -16.25 -3.44
C THR A 133 20.01 -16.66 -3.33
N ASP A 134 20.61 -17.10 -4.42
CA ASP A 134 21.92 -17.74 -4.44
C ASP A 134 23.06 -16.81 -4.01
N ASP A 135 22.96 -15.52 -4.34
CA ASP A 135 24.00 -14.54 -4.01
C ASP A 135 23.45 -13.11 -3.82
N PHE A 136 24.33 -12.19 -3.39
CA PHE A 136 23.96 -10.79 -3.18
C PHE A 136 23.61 -10.05 -4.46
N VAL A 137 24.19 -10.43 -5.60
CA VAL A 137 23.88 -9.81 -6.89
C VAL A 137 22.47 -10.22 -7.33
N GLY A 138 22.11 -11.48 -7.09
CA GLY A 138 20.75 -11.98 -7.30
C GLY A 138 19.69 -11.23 -6.52
N LEU A 139 19.98 -10.78 -5.28
CA LEU A 139 19.09 -9.93 -4.48
C LEU A 139 18.77 -8.60 -5.14
N LEU A 140 19.68 -8.05 -5.94
CA LEU A 140 19.48 -6.78 -6.65
C LEU A 140 18.67 -6.95 -7.92
N SER A 141 18.25 -8.17 -8.23
CA SER A 141 17.35 -8.44 -9.34
C SER A 141 15.89 -8.13 -8.98
N ARG A 142 15.15 -7.60 -9.94
CA ARG A 142 13.71 -7.40 -9.82
C ARG A 142 12.94 -8.71 -9.61
N SER A 143 13.47 -9.84 -10.04
CA SER A 143 12.86 -11.17 -9.84
C SER A 143 13.00 -11.70 -8.40
N ALA A 144 13.87 -11.10 -7.57
CA ALA A 144 14.14 -11.52 -6.20
C ALA A 144 13.52 -10.60 -5.14
N MET A 145 12.33 -10.03 -5.39
CA MET A 145 11.72 -9.05 -4.49
C MET A 145 11.43 -9.60 -3.09
N LEU A 146 10.93 -10.83 -2.97
CA LEU A 146 10.65 -11.43 -1.66
C LEU A 146 11.93 -11.70 -0.86
N PRO A 147 12.96 -12.36 -1.42
CA PRO A 147 14.27 -12.44 -0.76
C PRO A 147 14.86 -11.07 -0.38
N LEU A 148 14.70 -10.05 -1.23
CA LEU A 148 15.17 -8.70 -0.94
C LEU A 148 14.46 -8.10 0.28
N ILE A 149 13.15 -8.29 0.41
CA ILE A 149 12.38 -7.83 1.58
C ILE A 149 12.88 -8.50 2.85
N VAL A 150 13.02 -9.84 2.82
CA VAL A 150 13.51 -10.61 3.97
C VAL A 150 14.93 -10.16 4.35
N PHE A 151 15.82 -10.04 3.37
CA PHE A 151 17.16 -9.52 3.58
C PHE A 151 17.16 -8.10 4.18
N SER A 152 16.32 -7.22 3.66
CA SER A 152 16.19 -5.84 4.15
C SER A 152 15.74 -5.76 5.60
N ILE A 153 14.80 -6.62 6.00
CA ILE A 153 14.35 -6.74 7.39
C ILE A 153 15.52 -7.20 8.29
N LEU A 154 16.24 -8.26 7.89
CA LEU A 154 17.38 -8.77 8.65
C LEU A 154 18.51 -7.75 8.72
N PHE A 155 18.79 -7.05 7.62
CA PHE A 155 19.80 -5.98 7.57
C PHE A 155 19.43 -4.80 8.47
N GLY A 156 18.15 -4.44 8.51
CA GLY A 156 17.61 -3.42 9.42
C GLY A 156 17.79 -3.83 10.89
N PHE A 157 17.50 -5.07 11.26
CA PHE A 157 17.77 -5.60 12.61
C PHE A 157 19.25 -5.58 12.94
N ALA A 158 20.13 -6.03 12.03
CA ALA A 158 21.57 -5.98 12.23
C ALA A 158 22.06 -4.54 12.43
N THR A 159 21.57 -3.59 11.64
CA THR A 159 21.86 -2.15 11.80
C THR A 159 21.40 -1.64 13.16
N ASN A 160 20.20 -2.06 13.61
CA ASN A 160 19.69 -1.70 14.94
C ASN A 160 20.61 -2.19 16.08
N LEU A 161 21.12 -3.42 15.98
CA LEU A 161 22.03 -4.01 16.97
C LEU A 161 23.36 -3.26 17.10
N VAL A 162 23.87 -2.66 16.03
CA VAL A 162 25.19 -1.95 16.06
C VAL A 162 25.06 -0.45 16.33
N GLY A 163 23.85 0.05 16.61
CA GLY A 163 23.64 1.46 16.98
C GLY A 163 22.44 2.13 16.33
N GLY A 164 21.71 1.41 15.47
CA GLY A 164 20.46 1.86 14.88
C GLY A 164 20.58 3.14 14.05
N PRO A 165 19.65 4.10 14.24
CA PRO A 165 19.63 5.34 13.46
C PRO A 165 20.81 6.27 13.72
N ASP A 166 21.50 6.11 14.85
CA ASP A 166 22.65 6.94 15.20
C ASP A 166 23.95 6.41 14.54
N HIS A 167 23.97 5.15 14.11
CA HIS A 167 25.08 4.54 13.39
C HIS A 167 25.18 5.08 11.94
N VAL A 168 26.40 5.07 11.39
CA VAL A 168 26.66 5.56 10.02
C VAL A 168 25.80 4.86 8.96
N ILE A 169 25.58 3.55 9.10
CA ILE A 169 24.72 2.78 8.20
C ILE A 169 23.25 3.18 8.36
N GLY A 170 22.75 3.42 9.57
CA GLY A 170 21.39 3.93 9.79
C GLY A 170 21.16 5.28 9.11
N LYS A 171 22.09 6.22 9.26
CA LYS A 171 22.07 7.52 8.57
C LYS A 171 22.14 7.39 7.04
N PHE A 172 22.95 6.43 6.56
CA PHE A 172 23.02 6.14 5.12
C PHE A 172 21.68 5.62 4.57
N LEU A 173 21.04 4.68 5.26
CA LEU A 173 19.73 4.13 4.86
C LEU A 173 18.64 5.20 4.84
N ASP A 174 18.65 6.09 5.83
CA ASP A 174 17.72 7.22 5.92
C ASP A 174 17.92 8.17 4.73
N GLY A 175 19.15 8.66 4.53
CA GLY A 175 19.49 9.52 3.40
C GLY A 175 19.25 8.86 2.04
N LEU A 176 19.54 7.57 1.89
CA LEU A 176 19.25 6.83 0.66
C LEU A 176 17.74 6.75 0.40
N THR A 177 16.93 6.50 1.44
CA THR A 177 15.47 6.50 1.34
C THR A 177 14.96 7.85 0.88
N GLU A 178 15.44 8.96 1.48
CA GLU A 178 15.08 10.32 1.08
C GLU A 178 15.42 10.61 -0.38
N VAL A 179 16.63 10.24 -0.83
CA VAL A 179 17.07 10.43 -2.21
C VAL A 179 16.23 9.61 -3.18
N MET A 180 15.94 8.36 -2.88
CA MET A 180 15.11 7.51 -3.73
C MET A 180 13.67 8.05 -3.81
N MET A 181 13.10 8.52 -2.71
CA MET A 181 11.77 9.16 -2.70
C MET A 181 11.76 10.47 -3.52
N ALA A 182 12.80 11.27 -3.42
CA ALA A 182 12.95 12.46 -4.26
C ALA A 182 13.03 12.09 -5.74
N PHE A 183 13.74 11.03 -6.08
CA PHE A 183 13.85 10.51 -7.45
C PHE A 183 12.50 10.03 -7.99
N VAL A 184 11.73 9.25 -7.21
CA VAL A 184 10.35 8.87 -7.56
C VAL A 184 9.51 10.12 -7.83
N LYS A 185 9.61 11.15 -6.98
CA LYS A 185 8.87 12.39 -7.16
C LYS A 185 9.23 13.09 -8.48
N ILE A 186 10.50 13.10 -8.89
CA ILE A 186 10.94 13.65 -10.19
C ILE A 186 10.30 12.88 -11.34
N ILE A 187 10.34 11.53 -11.29
CA ILE A 187 9.72 10.67 -12.32
C ILE A 187 8.21 10.92 -12.39
N THR A 188 7.57 11.10 -11.24
CA THR A 188 6.12 11.32 -11.14
C THR A 188 5.64 12.59 -11.88
N TYR A 189 6.48 13.59 -12.07
CA TYR A 189 6.13 14.75 -12.92
C TYR A 189 5.89 14.35 -14.39
N TYR A 190 6.52 13.29 -14.86
CA TYR A 190 6.30 12.74 -16.20
C TYR A 190 5.06 11.84 -16.29
N ALA A 191 4.52 11.39 -15.15
CA ALA A 191 3.42 10.43 -15.08
C ALA A 191 2.17 10.81 -15.91
N PRO A 192 1.68 12.06 -15.96
CA PRO A 192 0.50 12.37 -16.78
C PRO A 192 0.69 12.05 -18.27
N ILE A 193 1.88 12.31 -18.83
CA ILE A 193 2.21 11.98 -20.22
C ILE A 193 2.24 10.46 -20.40
N ALA A 194 2.87 9.76 -19.47
CA ALA A 194 2.98 8.32 -19.49
C ALA A 194 1.61 7.63 -19.39
N PHE A 195 0.74 8.09 -18.48
CA PHE A 195 -0.60 7.51 -18.33
C PHE A 195 -1.50 7.79 -19.53
N PHE A 196 -1.41 8.98 -20.14
CA PHE A 196 -2.07 9.24 -21.40
C PHE A 196 -1.66 8.19 -22.46
N ALA A 197 -0.35 7.95 -22.62
CA ALA A 197 0.18 7.02 -23.62
C ALA A 197 -0.22 5.56 -23.32
N LEU A 198 -0.11 5.14 -22.05
CA LEU A 198 -0.46 3.77 -21.62
C LEU A 198 -1.94 3.48 -21.78
N PHE A 199 -2.80 4.42 -21.42
CA PHE A 199 -4.25 4.24 -21.57
C PHE A 199 -4.72 4.34 -23.02
N ALA A 200 -4.03 5.13 -23.87
CA ALA A 200 -4.28 5.14 -25.29
C ALA A 200 -3.96 3.76 -25.92
N ASP A 201 -2.80 3.18 -25.60
CA ASP A 201 -2.43 1.82 -26.06
C ASP A 201 -3.36 0.74 -25.49
N LEU A 202 -3.70 0.84 -24.20
CA LEU A 202 -4.56 -0.13 -23.51
C LEU A 202 -5.97 -0.19 -24.15
N VAL A 203 -6.58 0.97 -24.41
CA VAL A 203 -7.91 1.04 -25.05
C VAL A 203 -7.84 0.72 -26.55
N ALA A 204 -6.76 1.09 -27.24
CA ALA A 204 -6.53 0.66 -28.62
C ALA A 204 -6.48 -0.86 -28.75
N THR A 205 -5.89 -1.53 -27.74
CA THR A 205 -5.73 -2.99 -27.71
C THR A 205 -7.00 -3.71 -27.22
N TYR A 206 -7.59 -3.28 -26.10
CA TYR A 206 -8.64 -4.02 -25.38
C TYR A 206 -10.05 -3.37 -25.45
N GLY A 207 -10.16 -2.22 -26.06
CA GLY A 207 -11.46 -1.55 -26.28
C GLY A 207 -12.13 -1.00 -25.02
N SER A 208 -13.47 -0.94 -25.03
CA SER A 208 -14.29 -0.34 -23.96
C SER A 208 -14.34 -1.18 -22.67
N SER A 209 -13.93 -2.45 -22.69
CA SER A 209 -13.88 -3.33 -21.51
C SER A 209 -12.97 -2.77 -20.42
N VAL A 210 -11.93 -2.03 -20.80
CA VAL A 210 -11.02 -1.33 -19.89
C VAL A 210 -11.79 -0.35 -18.99
N ALA A 211 -12.53 0.58 -19.59
CA ALA A 211 -13.25 1.61 -18.83
C ALA A 211 -14.31 1.01 -17.89
N SER A 212 -15.03 -0.03 -18.34
CA SER A 212 -16.03 -0.72 -17.52
C SER A 212 -15.40 -1.43 -16.32
N ALA A 213 -14.25 -2.10 -16.51
CA ALA A 213 -13.54 -2.80 -15.46
C ALA A 213 -13.02 -1.84 -14.38
N TYR A 214 -12.38 -0.72 -14.77
CA TYR A 214 -11.92 0.30 -13.81
C TYR A 214 -13.08 0.94 -13.07
N GLY A 215 -14.18 1.29 -13.78
CA GLY A 215 -15.39 1.84 -13.16
C GLY A 215 -15.97 0.89 -12.12
N ARG A 216 -16.08 -0.41 -12.45
CA ARG A 216 -16.59 -1.43 -11.54
C ARG A 216 -15.67 -1.61 -10.32
N ALA A 217 -14.36 -1.64 -10.52
CA ALA A 217 -13.38 -1.71 -9.44
C ALA A 217 -13.57 -0.56 -8.44
N MET A 218 -13.76 0.67 -8.93
CA MET A 218 -13.98 1.84 -8.07
C MET A 218 -15.32 1.77 -7.32
N VAL A 219 -16.40 1.36 -7.99
CA VAL A 219 -17.73 1.19 -7.37
C VAL A 219 -17.73 0.14 -6.26
N VAL A 220 -16.84 -0.84 -6.30
CA VAL A 220 -16.67 -1.81 -5.22
C VAL A 220 -15.75 -1.27 -4.12
N TYR A 221 -14.62 -0.70 -4.50
CA TYR A 221 -13.57 -0.31 -3.56
C TYR A 221 -13.98 0.86 -2.65
N TYR A 222 -14.51 1.94 -3.21
CA TYR A 222 -14.85 3.14 -2.45
C TYR A 222 -15.90 2.87 -1.36
N PRO A 223 -17.08 2.25 -1.65
CA PRO A 223 -18.03 1.92 -0.61
C PRO A 223 -17.46 0.97 0.46
N LEU A 224 -16.64 0.00 0.05
CA LEU A 224 -16.03 -0.94 0.99
C LEU A 224 -15.12 -0.21 1.99
N CYS A 225 -14.35 0.78 1.54
CA CYS A 225 -13.52 1.60 2.42
C CYS A 225 -14.35 2.34 3.47
N PHE A 226 -15.49 2.94 3.08
CA PHE A 226 -16.39 3.58 4.04
C PHE A 226 -17.03 2.55 4.98
N ILE A 227 -17.49 1.41 4.45
CA ILE A 227 -18.04 0.32 5.29
C ILE A 227 -17.01 -0.13 6.33
N TYR A 228 -15.74 -0.23 5.96
CA TYR A 228 -14.67 -0.65 6.87
C TYR A 228 -14.50 0.31 8.05
N ILE A 229 -14.57 1.62 7.82
CA ILE A 229 -14.51 2.63 8.89
C ILE A 229 -15.70 2.48 9.87
N PHE A 230 -16.89 2.11 9.37
CA PHE A 230 -18.08 1.97 10.22
C PHE A 230 -18.27 0.57 10.80
N THR A 231 -17.45 -0.40 10.43
CA THR A 231 -17.55 -1.79 10.93
C THR A 231 -16.28 -2.26 11.64
N ALA A 232 -15.15 -2.28 10.94
CA ALA A 232 -13.88 -2.79 11.49
C ALA A 232 -13.28 -1.84 12.54
N PHE A 233 -13.28 -0.53 12.29
CA PHE A 233 -12.71 0.43 13.23
C PHE A 233 -13.46 0.48 14.58
N PRO A 234 -14.82 0.49 14.63
CA PRO A 234 -15.54 0.33 15.89
C PRO A 234 -15.22 -0.98 16.62
N LEU A 235 -15.02 -2.07 15.87
CA LEU A 235 -14.61 -3.35 16.46
C LEU A 235 -13.22 -3.25 17.09
N PHE A 236 -12.25 -2.65 16.40
CA PHE A 236 -10.90 -2.45 16.93
C PHE A 236 -10.91 -1.51 18.15
N ALA A 237 -11.67 -0.42 18.09
CA ALA A 237 -11.86 0.49 19.20
C ALA A 237 -12.55 -0.19 20.39
N TYR A 238 -13.51 -1.08 20.14
CA TYR A 238 -14.14 -1.91 21.17
C TYR A 238 -13.15 -2.88 21.81
N ILE A 239 -12.35 -3.56 21.00
CA ILE A 239 -11.28 -4.43 21.49
C ILE A 239 -10.32 -3.64 22.36
N GLY A 240 -9.96 -2.41 22.00
CA GLY A 240 -9.00 -1.57 22.70
C GLY A 240 -9.55 -0.81 23.92
N GLY A 241 -10.80 -0.31 23.88
CA GLY A 241 -11.37 0.58 24.88
C GLY A 241 -12.80 0.24 25.32
N GLY A 242 -13.31 -0.95 24.97
CA GLY A 242 -14.68 -1.36 25.32
C GLY A 242 -15.75 -0.46 24.66
N ARG A 243 -16.90 -0.34 25.34
CA ARG A 243 -17.99 0.50 24.83
C ARG A 243 -17.63 1.99 24.75
N HIS A 244 -16.80 2.49 25.68
CA HIS A 244 -16.30 3.85 25.65
C HIS A 244 -15.36 4.06 24.46
N GLY A 245 -14.58 3.05 24.05
CA GLY A 245 -13.72 3.11 22.88
C GLY A 245 -14.48 3.40 21.58
N ILE A 246 -15.64 2.75 21.36
CA ILE A 246 -16.47 3.04 20.18
C ILE A 246 -16.93 4.50 20.16
N LYS A 247 -17.43 4.98 21.31
CA LYS A 247 -17.95 6.35 21.42
C LYS A 247 -16.85 7.39 21.16
N THR A 248 -15.71 7.26 21.85
CA THR A 248 -14.59 8.19 21.71
C THR A 248 -13.98 8.11 20.32
N MET A 249 -13.86 6.92 19.72
CA MET A 249 -13.38 6.76 18.35
C MET A 249 -14.24 7.59 17.38
N PHE A 250 -15.57 7.50 17.41
CA PHE A 250 -16.43 8.27 16.51
C PHE A 250 -16.38 9.79 16.75
N GLN A 251 -16.02 10.23 17.96
CA GLN A 251 -15.84 11.65 18.25
C GLN A 251 -14.58 12.24 17.59
N HIS A 252 -13.54 11.42 17.38
CA HIS A 252 -12.20 11.85 16.99
C HIS A 252 -11.76 11.40 15.59
N ILE A 253 -12.35 10.33 15.02
CA ILE A 253 -11.90 9.71 13.77
C ILE A 253 -12.09 10.60 12.52
N ALA A 254 -13.08 11.49 12.53
CA ALA A 254 -13.45 12.26 11.34
C ALA A 254 -12.34 13.18 10.84
N ARG A 255 -11.58 13.81 11.74
CA ARG A 255 -10.50 14.72 11.34
C ARG A 255 -9.33 13.99 10.65
N PRO A 256 -8.76 12.91 11.21
CA PRO A 256 -7.75 12.12 10.51
C PRO A 256 -8.25 11.56 9.18
N ALA A 257 -9.48 11.04 9.14
CA ALA A 257 -10.06 10.47 7.92
C ALA A 257 -10.20 11.52 6.79
N ILE A 258 -10.74 12.70 7.09
CA ILE A 258 -10.88 13.77 6.11
C ILE A 258 -9.51 14.32 5.69
N MET A 259 -8.59 14.45 6.65
CA MET A 259 -7.24 14.96 6.39
C MET A 259 -6.48 14.02 5.43
N SER A 260 -6.48 12.73 5.71
CA SER A 260 -5.79 11.72 4.90
C SER A 260 -6.45 11.52 3.54
N LEU A 261 -7.79 11.50 3.48
CA LEU A 261 -8.53 11.48 2.22
C LEU A 261 -8.16 12.67 1.31
N GLY A 262 -7.99 13.85 1.92
CA GLY A 262 -7.69 15.08 1.18
C GLY A 262 -6.23 15.26 0.79
N THR A 263 -5.31 14.65 1.53
CA THR A 263 -3.87 14.80 1.29
C THR A 263 -3.26 13.62 0.54
N CYS A 264 -3.91 12.47 0.52
CA CYS A 264 -3.34 11.19 0.07
C CYS A 264 -1.97 10.93 0.74
N SER A 265 -1.83 11.33 2.02
CA SER A 265 -0.56 11.22 2.75
C SER A 265 -0.78 10.92 4.22
N SER A 266 -0.41 9.70 4.63
CA SER A 266 -0.39 9.31 6.05
C SER A 266 0.60 10.16 6.84
N SER A 267 1.76 10.46 6.26
CA SER A 267 2.78 11.31 6.91
C SER A 267 2.28 12.72 7.20
N ALA A 268 1.51 13.32 6.28
CA ALA A 268 0.90 14.64 6.50
C ALA A 268 -0.21 14.62 7.57
N THR A 269 -0.75 13.44 7.88
CA THR A 269 -1.83 13.26 8.86
C THR A 269 -1.31 12.98 10.27
N ILE A 270 -0.01 12.64 10.45
CA ILE A 270 0.61 12.37 11.75
C ILE A 270 0.24 13.41 12.81
N PRO A 271 0.41 14.74 12.58
CA PRO A 271 0.08 15.73 13.62
C PRO A 271 -1.40 15.72 14.02
N THR A 272 -2.29 15.41 13.07
CA THR A 272 -3.74 15.31 13.35
C THR A 272 -4.03 14.07 14.19
N ASN A 273 -3.47 12.91 13.84
CA ASN A 273 -3.62 11.68 14.61
C ASN A 273 -3.08 11.82 16.05
N LEU A 274 -1.91 12.44 16.22
CA LEU A 274 -1.32 12.68 17.56
C LEU A 274 -2.22 13.56 18.41
N ARG A 275 -2.79 14.63 17.84
CA ARG A 275 -3.69 15.50 18.55
C ARG A 275 -4.99 14.78 18.97
N GLU A 276 -5.61 14.02 18.05
CA GLU A 276 -6.83 13.27 18.39
C GLU A 276 -6.54 12.15 19.41
N ALA A 277 -5.35 11.57 19.38
CA ALA A 277 -4.90 10.61 20.39
C ALA A 277 -4.75 11.27 21.78
N GLU A 278 -4.19 12.47 21.85
CA GLU A 278 -4.07 13.27 23.07
C GLU A 278 -5.45 13.67 23.60
N ASP A 279 -6.33 14.20 22.74
CA ASP A 279 -7.71 14.60 23.08
C ASP A 279 -8.56 13.40 23.56
N THR A 280 -8.22 12.18 23.15
CA THR A 280 -8.84 10.91 23.58
C THR A 280 -8.30 10.44 24.94
N GLY A 281 -7.13 10.92 25.37
CA GLY A 281 -6.42 10.44 26.55
C GLY A 281 -5.58 9.17 26.34
N ILE A 282 -5.22 8.86 25.09
CA ILE A 282 -4.27 7.79 24.77
C ILE A 282 -2.91 8.13 25.39
N PRO A 283 -2.23 7.17 26.08
CA PRO A 283 -0.92 7.42 26.65
C PRO A 283 0.05 7.98 25.62
N LYS A 284 0.71 9.09 25.96
CA LYS A 284 1.55 9.85 25.02
C LYS A 284 2.65 8.99 24.37
N ASP A 285 3.31 8.13 25.13
CA ASP A 285 4.35 7.24 24.61
C ASP A 285 3.80 6.18 23.63
N VAL A 286 2.54 5.77 23.79
CA VAL A 286 1.84 4.92 22.82
C VAL A 286 1.57 5.70 21.55
N ALA A 287 0.97 6.88 21.62
CA ALA A 287 0.65 7.69 20.46
C ALA A 287 1.92 8.10 19.67
N ASP A 288 2.95 8.59 20.39
CA ASP A 288 4.23 9.03 19.80
C ASP A 288 5.00 7.90 19.08
N MET A 289 4.71 6.62 19.39
CA MET A 289 5.29 5.47 18.71
C MET A 289 4.38 4.90 17.62
N VAL A 290 3.12 4.67 17.95
CA VAL A 290 2.18 3.97 17.03
C VAL A 290 1.89 4.82 15.80
N VAL A 291 1.60 6.10 15.96
CA VAL A 291 1.16 6.96 14.86
C VAL A 291 2.27 7.17 13.81
N PRO A 292 3.53 7.52 14.16
CA PRO A 292 4.59 7.62 13.14
C PRO A 292 4.94 6.29 12.49
N MET A 293 4.93 5.17 13.25
CA MET A 293 5.14 3.84 12.69
C MET A 293 4.00 3.46 11.73
N GLY A 294 2.75 3.75 12.12
CA GLY A 294 1.57 3.46 11.33
C GLY A 294 1.59 4.19 9.99
N ALA A 295 1.99 5.46 9.97
CA ALA A 295 2.09 6.24 8.74
C ALA A 295 2.98 5.59 7.64
N THR A 296 3.82 4.63 8.00
CA THR A 296 4.71 3.90 7.08
C THR A 296 4.45 2.40 6.98
N MET A 297 3.79 1.80 7.98
CA MET A 297 3.67 0.34 8.08
C MET A 297 2.21 -0.16 8.20
N HIS A 298 1.27 0.67 8.64
CA HIS A 298 -0.13 0.31 8.79
C HIS A 298 -0.92 0.69 7.53
N MET A 299 -1.21 -0.30 6.71
CA MET A 299 -1.67 -0.09 5.34
C MET A 299 -2.89 -0.97 5.00
N ASP A 300 -3.94 -0.99 5.84
CA ASP A 300 -5.14 -1.80 5.64
C ASP A 300 -5.84 -1.50 4.31
N GLY A 301 -5.93 -0.21 3.93
CA GLY A 301 -6.46 0.20 2.64
C GLY A 301 -5.57 -0.25 1.47
N SER A 302 -4.25 -0.23 1.64
CA SER A 302 -3.33 -0.76 0.64
C SER A 302 -3.44 -2.28 0.52
N CYS A 303 -3.73 -3.01 1.61
CA CYS A 303 -4.03 -4.43 1.57
C CYS A 303 -5.31 -4.69 0.75
N PHE A 304 -6.36 -3.88 0.90
CA PHE A 304 -7.53 -3.93 0.02
C PHE A 304 -7.14 -3.72 -1.44
N SER A 305 -6.39 -2.67 -1.71
CA SER A 305 -5.93 -2.33 -3.06
C SER A 305 -5.10 -3.46 -3.69
N CYS A 306 -4.22 -4.10 -2.93
CA CYS A 306 -3.42 -5.23 -3.39
C CYS A 306 -4.30 -6.38 -3.89
N VAL A 307 -5.28 -6.80 -3.10
CA VAL A 307 -6.20 -7.90 -3.47
C VAL A 307 -7.06 -7.53 -4.67
N LEU A 308 -7.58 -6.28 -4.73
CA LEU A 308 -8.30 -5.77 -5.89
C LEU A 308 -7.45 -5.86 -7.17
N LYS A 309 -6.20 -5.43 -7.09
CA LYS A 309 -5.25 -5.42 -8.22
C LYS A 309 -4.98 -6.83 -8.74
N ILE A 310 -4.74 -7.79 -7.83
CA ILE A 310 -4.54 -9.19 -8.19
C ILE A 310 -5.79 -9.74 -8.89
N ALA A 311 -6.97 -9.55 -8.29
CA ALA A 311 -8.23 -10.01 -8.86
C ALA A 311 -8.55 -9.35 -10.20
N PHE A 312 -8.18 -8.08 -10.38
CA PHE A 312 -8.39 -7.34 -11.62
C PHE A 312 -7.57 -7.93 -12.77
N VAL A 313 -6.27 -8.13 -12.57
CA VAL A 313 -5.40 -8.67 -13.62
C VAL A 313 -5.73 -10.13 -13.93
N LEU A 314 -5.98 -10.95 -12.91
CA LEU A 314 -6.44 -12.34 -13.13
C LEU A 314 -7.75 -12.36 -13.94
N GLY A 315 -8.72 -11.52 -13.58
CA GLY A 315 -9.98 -11.41 -14.32
C GLY A 315 -9.79 -10.94 -15.76
N ALA A 316 -8.90 -9.96 -16.00
CA ALA A 316 -8.55 -9.51 -17.35
C ALA A 316 -7.90 -10.61 -18.19
N MET A 317 -7.13 -11.49 -17.56
CA MET A 317 -6.54 -12.68 -18.19
C MET A 317 -7.53 -13.85 -18.35
N GLY A 318 -8.73 -13.75 -17.82
CA GLY A 318 -9.71 -14.85 -17.80
C GLY A 318 -9.36 -15.98 -16.83
N VAL A 319 -8.52 -15.71 -15.84
CA VAL A 319 -8.09 -16.68 -14.84
C VAL A 319 -8.89 -16.48 -13.54
N ASP A 320 -9.46 -17.55 -13.00
CA ASP A 320 -10.12 -17.50 -11.69
C ASP A 320 -9.08 -17.30 -10.57
N MET A 321 -9.50 -16.67 -9.48
CA MET A 321 -8.72 -16.54 -8.26
C MET A 321 -9.19 -17.60 -7.24
N PRO A 322 -8.64 -18.83 -7.23
CA PRO A 322 -9.14 -19.92 -6.40
C PRO A 322 -8.88 -19.64 -4.90
N TRP A 323 -9.67 -20.25 -4.03
CA TRP A 323 -9.50 -20.12 -2.58
C TRP A 323 -8.12 -20.57 -2.08
N THR A 324 -7.46 -21.45 -2.82
CA THR A 324 -6.09 -21.90 -2.52
C THR A 324 -5.05 -20.78 -2.62
N MET A 325 -5.35 -19.69 -3.35
CA MET A 325 -4.49 -18.51 -3.43
C MET A 325 -4.60 -17.60 -2.20
N LEU A 326 -5.63 -17.74 -1.36
CA LEU A 326 -5.87 -16.85 -0.23
C LEU A 326 -4.62 -16.64 0.65
N PRO A 327 -3.89 -17.68 1.11
CA PRO A 327 -2.71 -17.47 1.96
C PRO A 327 -1.62 -16.65 1.26
N ALA A 328 -1.35 -16.92 -0.02
CA ALA A 328 -0.35 -16.19 -0.80
C ALA A 328 -0.76 -14.73 -1.02
N VAL A 329 -2.03 -14.49 -1.40
CA VAL A 329 -2.58 -13.14 -1.60
C VAL A 329 -2.52 -12.33 -0.31
N VAL A 330 -2.90 -12.90 0.84
CA VAL A 330 -2.82 -12.23 2.14
C VAL A 330 -1.37 -11.92 2.52
N ALA A 331 -0.46 -12.89 2.36
CA ALA A 331 0.95 -12.68 2.66
C ALA A 331 1.54 -11.55 1.81
N VAL A 332 1.28 -11.56 0.51
CA VAL A 332 1.77 -10.51 -0.41
C VAL A 332 1.11 -9.16 -0.11
N ALA A 333 -0.19 -9.12 0.20
CA ALA A 333 -0.87 -7.88 0.56
C ALA A 333 -0.22 -7.23 1.79
N VAL A 334 0.05 -7.99 2.84
CA VAL A 334 0.71 -7.48 4.06
C VAL A 334 2.16 -7.08 3.78
N LEU A 335 2.93 -7.92 3.09
CA LEU A 335 4.35 -7.65 2.83
C LEU A 335 4.55 -6.46 1.87
N SER A 336 3.77 -6.38 0.79
CA SER A 336 3.85 -5.26 -0.14
C SER A 336 3.45 -3.94 0.52
N SER A 337 2.48 -3.98 1.44
CA SER A 337 2.02 -2.79 2.15
C SER A 337 3.07 -2.22 3.10
N VAL A 338 3.86 -3.06 3.77
CA VAL A 338 4.99 -2.61 4.63
C VAL A 338 6.08 -1.92 3.80
N GLY A 339 6.24 -2.27 2.53
CA GLY A 339 7.20 -1.64 1.62
C GLY A 339 6.73 -0.31 1.02
N MET A 340 5.46 0.05 1.17
CA MET A 340 4.92 1.32 0.69
C MET A 340 5.28 2.46 1.64
N SER A 341 5.52 3.65 1.09
CA SER A 341 5.77 4.84 1.93
C SER A 341 4.48 5.65 2.08
N GLY A 342 4.28 6.24 3.27
CA GLY A 342 3.09 7.06 3.60
C GLY A 342 3.04 8.42 2.92
N VAL A 343 3.59 8.57 1.71
CA VAL A 343 3.58 9.79 0.89
C VAL A 343 2.89 9.53 -0.46
N PRO A 344 2.29 10.55 -1.08
CA PRO A 344 1.65 10.40 -2.39
C PRO A 344 2.59 9.80 -3.43
N GLY A 345 2.12 8.78 -4.16
CA GLY A 345 2.94 8.06 -5.15
C GLY A 345 3.87 6.99 -4.58
N GLY A 346 3.84 6.73 -3.27
CA GLY A 346 4.63 5.66 -2.62
C GLY A 346 4.17 4.24 -2.92
N GLY A 347 3.03 4.07 -3.60
CA GLY A 347 2.42 2.77 -3.91
C GLY A 347 3.14 1.95 -4.99
N TYR A 348 3.93 2.56 -5.86
CA TYR A 348 4.55 1.88 -7.01
C TYR A 348 5.41 0.67 -6.65
N ILE A 349 5.98 0.64 -5.45
CA ILE A 349 6.74 -0.50 -4.93
C ILE A 349 5.81 -1.70 -4.73
N GLY A 350 4.66 -1.47 -4.13
CA GLY A 350 3.67 -2.52 -3.88
C GLY A 350 3.14 -3.13 -5.17
N GLU A 351 2.83 -2.30 -6.17
CA GLU A 351 2.40 -2.77 -7.50
C GLU A 351 3.48 -3.63 -8.16
N TYR A 352 4.75 -3.21 -8.02
CA TYR A 352 5.84 -3.99 -8.58
C TYR A 352 6.00 -5.35 -7.88
N ILE A 353 5.91 -5.40 -6.54
CA ILE A 353 5.96 -6.64 -5.76
C ILE A 353 4.83 -7.58 -6.22
N ILE A 354 3.61 -7.07 -6.37
CA ILE A 354 2.47 -7.86 -6.86
C ILE A 354 2.78 -8.45 -8.24
N CYS A 355 3.25 -7.63 -9.18
CA CYS A 355 3.57 -8.09 -10.52
C CYS A 355 4.67 -9.15 -10.53
N SER A 356 5.73 -8.95 -9.75
CA SER A 356 6.86 -9.87 -9.70
C SER A 356 6.48 -11.26 -9.17
N ILE A 357 5.45 -11.34 -8.33
CA ILE A 357 5.03 -12.59 -7.71
C ILE A 357 3.91 -13.27 -8.51
N PHE A 358 2.89 -12.51 -8.92
CA PHE A 358 1.71 -13.08 -9.55
C PHE A 358 1.74 -13.01 -11.08
N PHE A 359 2.48 -12.05 -11.66
CA PHE A 359 2.48 -11.76 -13.10
C PHE A 359 3.88 -11.53 -13.67
N PRO A 360 4.88 -12.39 -13.38
CA PRO A 360 6.27 -12.12 -13.75
C PRO A 360 6.48 -12.05 -15.27
N GLN A 361 5.72 -12.80 -16.06
CA GLN A 361 5.81 -12.80 -17.52
C GLN A 361 4.97 -11.69 -18.17
N GLN A 362 3.92 -11.20 -17.49
CA GLN A 362 3.02 -10.16 -17.97
C GLN A 362 3.29 -8.80 -17.32
N ILE A 363 4.45 -8.61 -16.71
CA ILE A 363 4.77 -7.43 -15.89
C ILE A 363 4.64 -6.11 -16.68
N GLU A 364 4.97 -6.12 -17.98
CA GLU A 364 4.89 -4.94 -18.84
C GLU A 364 3.45 -4.45 -19.05
N VAL A 365 2.48 -5.37 -19.02
CA VAL A 365 1.05 -5.04 -19.17
C VAL A 365 0.40 -4.89 -17.80
N ALA A 366 0.68 -5.77 -16.85
CA ALA A 366 0.08 -5.76 -15.53
C ALA A 366 0.49 -4.53 -14.70
N PHE A 367 1.76 -4.14 -14.73
CA PHE A 367 2.26 -3.04 -13.89
C PHE A 367 1.56 -1.70 -14.18
N PRO A 368 1.39 -1.23 -15.42
CA PRO A 368 0.62 -0.02 -15.70
C PRO A 368 -0.82 -0.08 -15.20
N ILE A 369 -1.46 -1.25 -15.34
CA ILE A 369 -2.83 -1.48 -14.85
C ILE A 369 -2.87 -1.31 -13.33
N LEU A 370 -1.96 -1.96 -12.61
CA LEU A 370 -1.88 -1.90 -11.17
C LEU A 370 -1.60 -0.48 -10.66
N VAL A 371 -0.68 0.23 -11.31
CA VAL A 371 -0.34 1.61 -10.97
C VAL A 371 -1.53 2.55 -11.20
N ALA A 372 -2.27 2.35 -12.29
CA ALA A 372 -3.48 3.13 -12.55
C ALA A 372 -4.55 2.89 -11.47
N ILE A 373 -4.82 1.64 -11.09
CA ILE A 373 -5.72 1.32 -9.98
C ILE A 373 -5.19 1.97 -8.70
N GLY A 374 -3.88 1.86 -8.41
CA GLY A 374 -3.25 2.46 -7.25
C GLY A 374 -3.55 3.94 -7.11
N ASN A 375 -3.34 4.72 -8.17
CA ASN A 375 -3.63 6.15 -8.15
C ASN A 375 -5.14 6.47 -7.97
N LEU A 376 -6.02 5.64 -8.54
CA LEU A 376 -7.47 5.82 -8.39
C LEU A 376 -7.96 5.55 -6.97
N VAL A 377 -7.39 4.56 -6.30
CA VAL A 377 -7.81 4.13 -4.95
C VAL A 377 -7.04 4.82 -3.83
N ASP A 378 -5.98 5.57 -4.14
CA ASP A 378 -5.09 6.20 -3.16
C ASP A 378 -5.84 7.06 -2.11
N PRO A 379 -6.79 7.94 -2.47
CA PRO A 379 -7.51 8.73 -1.48
C PRO A 379 -8.24 7.88 -0.42
N PRO A 380 -9.14 6.94 -0.76
CA PRO A 380 -9.83 6.12 0.25
C PRO A 380 -8.90 5.08 0.91
N ALA A 381 -7.85 4.60 0.23
CA ALA A 381 -6.84 3.74 0.83
C ALA A 381 -6.10 4.48 1.94
N THR A 382 -5.60 5.67 1.66
CA THR A 382 -4.88 6.50 2.64
C THR A 382 -5.78 6.92 3.79
N MET A 383 -7.08 7.13 3.52
CA MET A 383 -8.06 7.39 4.57
C MET A 383 -8.12 6.25 5.59
N ILE A 384 -8.19 4.99 5.14
CA ILE A 384 -8.20 3.83 6.02
C ILE A 384 -6.84 3.67 6.71
N ASN A 385 -5.74 3.75 5.96
CA ASN A 385 -4.40 3.57 6.50
C ASN A 385 -4.17 4.53 7.67
N SER A 386 -4.30 5.82 7.42
CA SER A 386 -3.93 6.84 8.38
C SER A 386 -4.93 7.01 9.52
N ALA A 387 -6.24 6.94 9.26
CA ALA A 387 -7.21 6.98 10.34
C ALA A 387 -7.15 5.72 11.21
N GLY A 388 -6.75 4.58 10.62
CA GLY A 388 -6.50 3.34 11.34
C GLY A 388 -5.34 3.43 12.34
N ASP A 389 -4.31 4.24 12.09
CA ASP A 389 -3.21 4.47 13.04
C ASP A 389 -3.71 4.95 14.40
N TYR A 390 -4.64 5.89 14.39
CA TYR A 390 -5.31 6.37 15.60
C TYR A 390 -6.09 5.26 16.30
N VAL A 391 -6.80 4.42 15.53
CA VAL A 391 -7.62 3.33 16.09
C VAL A 391 -6.75 2.22 16.67
N VAL A 392 -5.62 1.90 16.06
CA VAL A 392 -4.66 0.90 16.60
C VAL A 392 -4.10 1.34 17.95
N CYS A 393 -3.95 2.64 18.20
CA CYS A 393 -3.51 3.14 19.52
C CYS A 393 -4.38 2.62 20.69
N TYR A 394 -5.70 2.40 20.48
CA TYR A 394 -6.59 1.83 21.50
C TYR A 394 -6.18 0.40 21.88
N ILE A 395 -5.86 -0.44 20.88
CA ILE A 395 -5.45 -1.83 21.13
C ILE A 395 -4.11 -1.85 21.86
N VAL A 396 -3.17 -1.04 21.40
CA VAL A 396 -1.83 -0.96 22.00
C VAL A 396 -1.90 -0.43 23.43
N ALA A 397 -2.68 0.62 23.68
CA ALA A 397 -2.90 1.16 25.02
C ALA A 397 -3.49 0.11 25.97
N ARG A 398 -4.49 -0.69 25.49
CA ARG A 398 -5.04 -1.78 26.30
C ARG A 398 -4.00 -2.82 26.69
N VAL A 399 -3.13 -3.20 25.77
CA VAL A 399 -2.09 -4.21 26.04
C VAL A 399 -1.01 -3.67 26.97
N THR A 400 -0.67 -2.40 26.87
CA THR A 400 0.41 -1.78 27.65
C THR A 400 -0.04 -1.29 29.01
N ASP A 401 -1.23 -0.69 29.11
CA ASP A 401 -1.73 0.02 30.29
C ASP A 401 -2.93 -0.66 30.96
N GLY A 402 -3.40 -1.78 30.38
CA GLY A 402 -4.47 -2.59 30.95
C GLY A 402 -5.86 -2.22 30.42
N LYS A 403 -6.87 -3.01 30.84
CA LYS A 403 -8.23 -2.92 30.25
C LYS A 403 -8.93 -1.60 30.53
N ASP A 404 -8.65 -0.98 31.68
CA ASP A 404 -9.37 0.19 32.19
C ASP A 404 -8.63 1.51 31.86
N TRP A 405 -7.69 1.48 30.92
CA TRP A 405 -6.89 2.66 30.58
C TRP A 405 -7.75 3.85 30.13
N LEU A 406 -8.77 3.59 29.30
CA LEU A 406 -9.65 4.63 28.77
C LEU A 406 -10.61 5.16 29.83
N ASP A 407 -11.14 4.29 30.69
CA ASP A 407 -12.03 4.71 31.79
C ASP A 407 -11.29 5.61 32.76
N ARG A 408 -10.00 5.32 33.04
CA ARG A 408 -9.15 6.22 33.86
C ARG A 408 -8.89 7.55 33.15
N ALA A 409 -8.67 7.55 31.83
CA ALA A 409 -8.45 8.77 31.05
C ALA A 409 -9.71 9.66 30.99
N ILE A 410 -10.89 9.05 30.90
CA ILE A 410 -12.17 9.80 30.90
C ILE A 410 -12.50 10.36 32.29
N ALA A 411 -12.05 9.71 33.37
CA ALA A 411 -12.32 10.13 34.75
C ALA A 411 -11.35 11.21 35.26
N ALA A 412 -10.20 11.41 34.59
CA ALA A 412 -9.19 12.40 34.93
C ALA A 412 -9.50 13.77 34.32
#